data_7c9d70ccf49004c546311d029a68b217
#
_entry.id   7c9d70ccf49004c546311d029a68b217
#
_cell.length_a   1.000
_cell.length_b   1.000
_cell.length_c   1.000
_cell.angle_alpha   90.00
_cell.angle_beta   90.00
_cell.angle_gamma   90.00
#
_symmetry.space_group_name_H-M   'P 1'
#
loop_
_entity.id
_entity.type
_entity.pdbx_description
1 polymer ?
#
loop_
_entity_poly.entity_id
_entity_poly.type
_entity_poly.pdbx_seq_one_letter_code
_entity_poly.pdbx_strand_id
1 'polypeptide(L)'
;MDSHIRTKKSQKVTVIGALVDFLLSAIKIVVGVIGQSGALIADGVHSFSDLLTDWVTWYATKLSGEAPDDDHPYGHERFETVATLGLSIFLAIIGTIIIFDGVSRFTDANPLKYEGWLIAAAALSIISKEALYWYTVKVAKNIKSELLKANAWHHRTD
;
A
#
# COMPACT_ATOMS: atom_id res chain seq x y z
N MET A 1 26.80 9.20 11.32
CA MET A 1 26.50 8.64 9.97
C MET A 1 26.04 9.79 9.11
N ASP A 2 26.62 9.94 7.94
CA ASP A 2 26.35 11.05 7.02
C ASP A 2 24.85 11.10 6.65
N SER A 3 24.21 12.28 6.73
CA SER A 3 22.78 12.46 6.48
C SER A 3 22.37 11.94 5.09
N HIS A 4 23.24 12.14 4.11
CA HIS A 4 23.04 11.68 2.74
C HIS A 4 23.01 10.15 2.60
N ILE A 5 23.86 9.43 3.36
CA ILE A 5 23.86 7.95 3.38
C ILE A 5 22.61 7.42 4.05
N ARG A 6 22.15 8.09 5.12
CA ARG A 6 20.92 7.77 5.83
C ARG A 6 19.70 7.87 4.90
N THR A 7 19.57 8.98 4.19
CA THR A 7 18.46 9.22 3.24
C THR A 7 18.46 8.20 2.11
N LYS A 8 19.60 7.93 1.48
CA LYS A 8 19.68 6.91 0.41
C LYS A 8 19.28 5.51 0.87
N LYS A 9 19.69 5.09 2.08
CA LYS A 9 19.30 3.79 2.63
C LYS A 9 17.81 3.71 2.93
N SER A 10 17.24 4.77 3.49
CA SER A 10 15.79 4.85 3.73
C SER A 10 15.00 4.76 2.43
N GLN A 11 15.33 5.59 1.44
CA GLN A 11 14.68 5.58 0.12
C GLN A 11 14.76 4.21 -0.57
N LYS A 12 15.93 3.56 -0.53
CA LYS A 12 16.11 2.23 -1.13
C LYS A 12 15.16 1.19 -0.51
N VAL A 13 15.02 1.19 0.80
CA VAL A 13 14.14 0.25 1.50
C VAL A 13 12.68 0.53 1.17
N THR A 14 12.26 1.80 1.15
CA THR A 14 10.90 2.19 0.78
C THR A 14 10.55 1.77 -0.65
N VAL A 15 11.45 1.99 -1.60
CA VAL A 15 11.24 1.57 -3.00
C VAL A 15 11.16 0.05 -3.13
N ILE A 16 12.02 -0.70 -2.42
CA ILE A 16 11.95 -2.16 -2.40
C ILE A 16 10.61 -2.63 -1.82
N GLY A 17 10.16 -2.02 -0.72
CA GLY A 17 8.85 -2.31 -0.11
C GLY A 17 7.72 -2.10 -1.11
N ALA A 18 7.65 -0.92 -1.71
CA ALA A 18 6.62 -0.58 -2.70
C ALA A 18 6.60 -1.54 -3.90
N LEU A 19 7.77 -1.96 -4.40
CA LEU A 19 7.84 -2.95 -5.49
C LEU A 19 7.34 -4.32 -5.06
N VAL A 20 7.69 -4.78 -3.86
CA VAL A 20 7.21 -6.06 -3.33
C VAL A 20 5.70 -6.02 -3.14
N ASP A 21 5.16 -4.96 -2.53
CA ASP A 21 3.72 -4.81 -2.32
C ASP A 21 2.95 -4.72 -3.65
N PHE A 22 3.49 -4.02 -4.65
CA PHE A 22 2.90 -3.97 -5.99
C PHE A 22 2.83 -5.37 -6.64
N LEU A 23 3.93 -6.12 -6.59
CA LEU A 23 3.98 -7.47 -7.17
C LEU A 23 3.04 -8.43 -6.44
N LEU A 24 3.00 -8.37 -5.10
CA LEU A 24 2.10 -9.20 -4.31
C LEU A 24 0.63 -8.86 -4.56
N SER A 25 0.28 -7.58 -4.66
CA SER A 25 -1.06 -7.13 -5.01
C SER A 25 -1.49 -7.65 -6.37
N ALA A 26 -0.63 -7.54 -7.38
CA ALA A 26 -0.90 -8.08 -8.72
C ALA A 26 -1.11 -9.60 -8.70
N ILE A 27 -0.25 -10.35 -8.00
CA ILE A 27 -0.36 -11.81 -7.85
C ILE A 27 -1.69 -12.17 -7.16
N LYS A 28 -2.03 -11.51 -6.05
CA LYS A 28 -3.29 -11.74 -5.32
C LYS A 28 -4.51 -11.50 -6.19
N ILE A 29 -4.54 -10.41 -6.95
CA ILE A 29 -5.66 -10.10 -7.85
C ILE A 29 -5.78 -11.15 -8.95
N VAL A 30 -4.68 -11.47 -9.63
CA VAL A 30 -4.70 -12.46 -10.74
C VAL A 30 -5.11 -13.85 -10.24
N VAL A 31 -4.48 -14.33 -9.17
CA VAL A 31 -4.79 -15.65 -8.60
C VAL A 31 -6.19 -15.67 -8.01
N GLY A 32 -6.63 -14.58 -7.38
CA GLY A 32 -7.98 -14.42 -6.85
C GLY A 32 -9.06 -14.48 -7.93
N VAL A 33 -8.84 -13.84 -9.09
CA VAL A 33 -9.75 -13.88 -10.24
C VAL A 33 -9.82 -15.30 -10.81
N ILE A 34 -8.67 -15.94 -11.05
CA ILE A 34 -8.62 -17.31 -11.61
C ILE A 34 -9.26 -18.32 -10.64
N GLY A 35 -8.96 -18.17 -9.34
CA GLY A 35 -9.46 -19.04 -8.28
C GLY A 35 -10.88 -18.72 -7.79
N GLN A 36 -11.49 -17.64 -8.31
CA GLN A 36 -12.82 -17.15 -7.90
C GLN A 36 -12.89 -16.79 -6.40
N SER A 37 -11.76 -16.34 -5.83
CA SER A 37 -11.67 -15.93 -4.42
C SER A 37 -11.84 -14.42 -4.27
N GLY A 38 -13.04 -13.99 -3.86
CA GLY A 38 -13.30 -12.58 -3.56
C GLY A 38 -12.43 -12.03 -2.43
N ALA A 39 -12.13 -12.85 -1.42
CA ALA A 39 -11.27 -12.44 -0.33
C ALA A 39 -9.84 -12.10 -0.80
N LEU A 40 -9.26 -12.92 -1.69
CA LEU A 40 -7.93 -12.66 -2.22
C LEU A 40 -7.90 -11.47 -3.18
N ILE A 41 -8.98 -11.29 -3.97
CA ILE A 41 -9.13 -10.09 -4.81
C ILE A 41 -9.23 -8.84 -3.93
N ALA A 42 -10.08 -8.85 -2.90
CA ALA A 42 -10.28 -7.72 -2.00
C ALA A 42 -8.97 -7.35 -1.28
N ASP A 43 -8.21 -8.33 -0.79
CA ASP A 43 -6.90 -8.13 -0.16
C ASP A 43 -5.87 -7.56 -1.16
N GLY A 44 -5.88 -8.03 -2.41
CA GLY A 44 -5.03 -7.48 -3.48
C GLY A 44 -5.38 -6.03 -3.84
N VAL A 45 -6.68 -5.71 -3.95
CA VAL A 45 -7.17 -4.36 -4.22
C VAL A 45 -6.86 -3.41 -3.06
N HIS A 46 -7.02 -3.86 -1.82
CA HIS A 46 -6.66 -3.08 -0.63
C HIS A 46 -5.17 -2.72 -0.64
N SER A 47 -4.29 -3.71 -0.77
CA SER A 47 -2.84 -3.48 -0.83
C SER A 47 -2.43 -2.57 -2.00
N PHE A 48 -3.12 -2.64 -3.14
CA PHE A 48 -2.87 -1.73 -4.27
C PHE A 48 -3.34 -0.30 -3.97
N SER A 49 -4.47 -0.16 -3.25
CA SER A 49 -5.00 1.14 -2.84
C SER A 49 -4.07 1.85 -1.86
N ASP A 50 -3.43 1.10 -0.95
CA ASP A 50 -2.46 1.65 -0.01
C ASP A 50 -1.24 2.23 -0.74
N LEU A 51 -0.70 1.51 -1.73
CA LEU A 51 0.38 2.02 -2.58
C LEU A 51 -0.01 3.31 -3.32
N LEU A 52 -1.22 3.36 -3.86
CA LEU A 52 -1.73 4.55 -4.54
C LEU A 52 -1.87 5.72 -3.56
N THR A 53 -2.39 5.45 -2.36
CA THR A 53 -2.55 6.43 -1.29
C THR A 53 -1.20 7.01 -0.86
N ASP A 54 -0.19 6.16 -0.66
CA ASP A 54 1.16 6.58 -0.30
C ASP A 54 1.78 7.46 -1.39
N TRP A 55 1.62 7.07 -2.66
CA TRP A 55 2.14 7.84 -3.78
C TRP A 55 1.47 9.20 -3.92
N VAL A 56 0.14 9.26 -3.83
CA VAL A 56 -0.63 10.52 -3.89
C VAL A 56 -0.27 11.43 -2.73
N THR A 57 -0.17 10.89 -1.51
CA THR A 57 0.22 11.64 -0.32
C THR A 57 1.62 12.22 -0.48
N TRP A 58 2.58 11.41 -0.93
CA TRP A 58 3.95 11.89 -1.18
C TRP A 58 3.98 13.01 -2.23
N TYR A 59 3.23 12.87 -3.32
CA TYR A 59 3.17 13.87 -4.38
C TYR A 59 2.49 15.17 -3.90
N ALA A 60 1.36 15.05 -3.19
CA ALA A 60 0.63 16.19 -2.66
C ALA A 60 1.46 16.98 -1.63
N THR A 61 2.16 16.26 -0.73
CA THR A 61 3.05 16.89 0.26
C THR A 61 4.22 17.59 -0.41
N LYS A 62 4.78 17.02 -1.49
CA LYS A 62 5.83 17.67 -2.26
C LYS A 62 5.34 18.96 -2.90
N LEU A 63 4.16 18.92 -3.52
CA LEU A 63 3.57 20.08 -4.20
C LEU A 63 3.16 21.17 -3.21
N SER A 64 2.58 20.79 -2.05
CA SER A 64 2.18 21.75 -1.02
C SER A 64 3.33 22.53 -0.40
N GLY A 65 4.55 21.98 -0.47
CA GLY A 65 5.78 22.64 -0.01
C GLY A 65 6.35 23.68 -0.98
N GLU A 66 5.77 23.87 -2.17
CA GLU A 66 6.23 24.87 -3.14
C GLU A 66 5.79 26.28 -2.73
N ALA A 67 6.66 27.26 -2.98
CA ALA A 67 6.37 28.67 -2.67
C ALA A 67 5.22 29.20 -3.56
N PRO A 68 4.56 30.31 -3.17
CA PRO A 68 3.60 30.99 -4.02
C PRO A 68 4.22 31.35 -5.38
N ASP A 69 3.43 31.17 -6.44
CA ASP A 69 3.76 31.53 -7.82
C ASP A 69 2.68 32.45 -8.43
N ASP A 70 2.84 32.80 -9.71
CA ASP A 70 1.91 33.72 -10.39
C ASP A 70 0.49 33.13 -10.53
N ASP A 71 0.37 31.81 -10.63
CA ASP A 71 -0.90 31.10 -10.76
C ASP A 71 -1.54 30.80 -9.37
N HIS A 72 -0.69 30.67 -8.35
CA HIS A 72 -1.11 30.36 -6.97
C HIS A 72 -0.54 31.37 -5.96
N PRO A 73 -1.08 32.63 -5.92
CA PRO A 73 -0.58 33.70 -5.05
C PRO A 73 -0.65 33.39 -3.56
N TYR A 74 -1.55 32.47 -3.14
CA TYR A 74 -1.73 32.04 -1.75
C TYR A 74 -0.91 30.78 -1.40
N GLY A 75 -0.05 30.33 -2.33
CA GLY A 75 0.73 29.10 -2.17
C GLY A 75 -0.02 27.81 -2.46
N HIS A 76 0.65 26.70 -2.26
CA HIS A 76 0.22 25.37 -2.68
C HIS A 76 -0.29 24.48 -1.51
N GLU A 77 -0.38 25.01 -0.27
CA GLU A 77 -0.76 24.22 0.93
C GLU A 77 -2.12 23.51 0.80
N ARG A 78 -3.05 24.07 0.02
CA ARG A 78 -4.39 23.47 -0.17
C ARG A 78 -4.38 22.20 -1.01
N PHE A 79 -3.32 21.92 -1.78
CA PHE A 79 -3.21 20.69 -2.56
C PHE A 79 -3.21 19.45 -1.66
N GLU A 80 -2.60 19.51 -0.49
CA GLU A 80 -2.63 18.41 0.48
C GLU A 80 -4.06 18.14 0.99
N THR A 81 -4.82 19.17 1.27
CA THR A 81 -6.22 19.04 1.71
C THR A 81 -7.10 18.44 0.59
N VAL A 82 -6.95 18.90 -0.65
CA VAL A 82 -7.69 18.37 -1.80
C VAL A 82 -7.33 16.92 -2.08
N ALA A 83 -6.05 16.58 -2.02
CA ALA A 83 -5.58 15.21 -2.18
C ALA A 83 -6.14 14.29 -1.07
N THR A 84 -6.11 14.74 0.18
CA THR A 84 -6.67 14.00 1.32
C THR A 84 -8.18 13.75 1.16
N LEU A 85 -8.93 14.76 0.73
CA LEU A 85 -10.36 14.62 0.46
C LEU A 85 -10.62 13.62 -0.68
N GLY A 86 -9.88 13.75 -1.79
CA GLY A 86 -9.98 12.83 -2.94
C GLY A 86 -9.67 11.39 -2.55
N LEU A 87 -8.60 11.17 -1.79
CA LEU A 87 -8.24 9.85 -1.27
C LEU A 87 -9.30 9.28 -0.34
N SER A 88 -9.85 10.09 0.55
CA SER A 88 -10.91 9.64 1.48
C SER A 88 -12.14 9.16 0.73
N ILE A 89 -12.57 9.89 -0.30
CA ILE A 89 -13.69 9.51 -1.17
C ILE A 89 -13.36 8.21 -1.94
N PHE A 90 -12.16 8.14 -2.52
CA PHE A 90 -11.69 6.96 -3.24
C PHE A 90 -11.69 5.69 -2.37
N LEU A 91 -11.12 5.77 -1.17
CA LEU A 91 -11.10 4.67 -0.22
C LEU A 91 -12.51 4.28 0.27
N ALA A 92 -13.40 5.26 0.49
CA ALA A 92 -14.79 4.99 0.84
C ALA A 92 -15.53 4.24 -0.27
N ILE A 93 -15.30 4.59 -1.54
CA ILE A 93 -15.88 3.89 -2.69
C ILE A 93 -15.37 2.44 -2.74
N ILE A 94 -14.05 2.23 -2.67
CA ILE A 94 -13.45 0.89 -2.70
C ILE A 94 -13.96 0.05 -1.53
N GLY A 95 -13.95 0.58 -0.30
CA GLY A 95 -14.46 -0.12 0.87
C GLY A 95 -15.91 -0.52 0.72
N THR A 96 -16.73 0.36 0.15
CA THR A 96 -18.15 0.09 -0.14
C THR A 96 -18.31 -1.05 -1.14
N ILE A 97 -17.55 -1.04 -2.24
CA ILE A 97 -17.57 -2.12 -3.25
C ILE A 97 -17.17 -3.45 -2.63
N ILE A 98 -16.11 -3.48 -1.81
CA ILE A 98 -15.65 -4.70 -1.12
C ILE A 98 -16.73 -5.25 -0.18
N ILE A 99 -17.42 -4.37 0.57
CA ILE A 99 -18.52 -4.77 1.46
C ILE A 99 -19.66 -5.39 0.68
N PHE A 100 -20.11 -4.74 -0.41
CA PHE A 100 -21.21 -5.28 -1.24
C PHE A 100 -20.84 -6.60 -1.89
N ASP A 101 -19.62 -6.75 -2.43
CA ASP A 101 -19.15 -8.01 -2.98
C ASP A 101 -19.09 -9.11 -1.88
N GLY A 102 -18.57 -8.75 -0.70
CA GLY A 102 -18.54 -9.68 0.44
C GLY A 102 -19.93 -10.16 0.85
N VAL A 103 -20.89 -9.24 0.99
CA VAL A 103 -22.28 -9.58 1.34
C VAL A 103 -22.93 -10.45 0.26
N SER A 104 -22.77 -10.14 -1.03
CA SER A 104 -23.35 -10.94 -2.12
C SER A 104 -22.83 -12.37 -2.14
N ARG A 105 -21.58 -12.60 -1.75
CA ARG A 105 -20.99 -13.95 -1.68
C ARG A 105 -21.51 -14.81 -0.54
N PHE A 106 -22.16 -14.24 0.48
CA PHE A 106 -22.87 -15.02 1.49
C PHE A 106 -24.12 -15.68 0.93
N THR A 107 -24.76 -15.06 -0.06
CA THR A 107 -25.99 -15.59 -0.69
C THR A 107 -25.69 -16.44 -1.91
N ASP A 108 -24.66 -16.09 -2.69
CA ASP A 108 -24.31 -16.73 -3.95
C ASP A 108 -22.83 -17.17 -3.95
N ALA A 109 -22.48 -18.08 -3.04
CA ALA A 109 -21.12 -18.59 -2.93
C ALA A 109 -20.74 -19.45 -4.14
N ASN A 110 -19.93 -18.91 -5.03
CA ASN A 110 -19.29 -19.74 -6.06
C ASN A 110 -18.21 -20.63 -5.42
N PRO A 111 -18.13 -21.90 -5.83
CA PRO A 111 -17.08 -22.78 -5.33
C PRO A 111 -15.72 -22.25 -5.72
N LEU A 112 -14.77 -22.26 -4.76
CA LEU A 112 -13.40 -21.89 -5.02
C LEU A 112 -12.79 -22.85 -6.04
N LYS A 113 -12.00 -22.31 -6.95
CA LYS A 113 -11.20 -23.07 -7.91
C LYS A 113 -9.73 -22.95 -7.54
N TYR A 114 -9.00 -24.03 -7.80
CA TYR A 114 -7.54 -24.05 -7.59
C TYR A 114 -7.12 -23.63 -6.17
N GLU A 115 -7.80 -24.17 -5.15
CA GLU A 115 -7.57 -23.85 -3.72
C GLU A 115 -6.09 -23.85 -3.33
N GLY A 116 -5.31 -24.81 -3.84
CA GLY A 116 -3.88 -24.87 -3.60
C GLY A 116 -3.12 -23.62 -4.06
N TRP A 117 -3.52 -23.03 -5.19
CA TRP A 117 -2.90 -21.78 -5.68
C TRP A 117 -3.33 -20.57 -4.86
N LEU A 118 -4.56 -20.54 -4.37
CA LEU A 118 -5.06 -19.50 -3.46
C LEU A 118 -4.28 -19.50 -2.14
N ILE A 119 -4.11 -20.69 -1.56
CA ILE A 119 -3.32 -20.87 -0.32
C ILE A 119 -1.85 -20.51 -0.57
N ALA A 120 -1.27 -20.93 -1.70
CA ALA A 120 0.11 -20.63 -2.02
C ALA A 120 0.33 -19.11 -2.20
N ALA A 121 -0.59 -18.39 -2.86
CA ALA A 121 -0.50 -16.95 -3.03
C ALA A 121 -0.63 -16.21 -1.69
N ALA A 122 -1.55 -16.64 -0.82
CA ALA A 122 -1.69 -16.07 0.52
C ALA A 122 -0.43 -16.33 1.38
N ALA A 123 0.08 -17.55 1.38
CA ALA A 123 1.31 -17.91 2.09
C ALA A 123 2.52 -17.13 1.59
N LEU A 124 2.67 -17.00 0.26
CA LEU A 124 3.73 -16.19 -0.36
C LEU A 124 3.65 -14.73 0.10
N SER A 125 2.43 -14.16 0.17
CA SER A 125 2.22 -12.80 0.66
C SER A 125 2.69 -12.64 2.09
N ILE A 126 2.26 -13.52 3.01
CA ILE A 126 2.63 -13.49 4.42
C ILE A 126 4.16 -13.60 4.59
N ILE A 127 4.77 -14.58 3.92
CA ILE A 127 6.23 -14.82 4.01
C ILE A 127 7.00 -13.62 3.48
N SER A 128 6.57 -13.05 2.35
CA SER A 128 7.22 -11.90 1.74
C SER A 128 7.11 -10.65 2.60
N LYS A 129 5.92 -10.37 3.16
CA LYS A 129 5.70 -9.25 4.09
C LYS A 129 6.53 -9.41 5.37
N GLU A 130 6.60 -10.61 5.94
CA GLU A 130 7.42 -10.86 7.13
C GLU A 130 8.93 -10.70 6.83
N ALA A 131 9.41 -11.20 5.69
CA ALA A 131 10.80 -10.99 5.25
C ALA A 131 11.11 -9.50 5.04
N LEU A 132 10.20 -8.76 4.40
CA LEU A 132 10.32 -7.32 4.19
C LEU A 132 10.34 -6.56 5.53
N TYR A 133 9.49 -6.92 6.47
CA TYR A 133 9.48 -6.37 7.83
C TYR A 133 10.86 -6.50 8.48
N TRP A 134 11.42 -7.71 8.55
CA TRP A 134 12.72 -7.94 9.17
C TRP A 134 13.85 -7.20 8.46
N TYR A 135 13.81 -7.15 7.14
CA TYR A 135 14.77 -6.36 6.35
C TYR A 135 14.68 -4.87 6.69
N THR A 136 13.46 -4.31 6.68
CA THR A 136 13.21 -2.89 6.97
C THR A 136 13.60 -2.53 8.40
N VAL A 137 13.23 -3.34 9.40
CA VAL A 137 13.60 -3.12 10.80
C VAL A 137 15.12 -3.16 10.99
N LYS A 138 15.83 -4.08 10.33
CA LYS A 138 17.30 -4.16 10.39
C LYS A 138 17.94 -2.87 9.85
N VAL A 139 17.45 -2.36 8.73
CA VAL A 139 17.96 -1.09 8.16
C VAL A 139 17.57 0.08 9.05
N ALA A 140 16.32 0.16 9.54
CA ALA A 140 15.84 1.20 10.44
C ALA A 140 16.70 1.32 11.71
N LYS A 141 17.06 0.20 12.33
CA LYS A 141 17.97 0.16 13.48
C LYS A 141 19.36 0.69 13.13
N ASN A 142 19.91 0.30 11.98
CA ASN A 142 21.23 0.73 11.54
C ASN A 142 21.33 2.23 11.28
N ILE A 143 20.25 2.84 10.77
CA ILE A 143 20.18 4.28 10.49
C ILE A 143 19.52 5.08 11.61
N LYS A 144 19.09 4.43 12.69
CA LYS A 144 18.36 5.02 13.84
C LYS A 144 17.14 5.83 13.39
N SER A 145 16.30 5.24 12.51
CA SER A 145 15.08 5.85 11.99
C SER A 145 13.85 5.22 12.62
N GLU A 146 13.20 5.93 13.54
CA GLU A 146 11.94 5.50 14.14
C GLU A 146 10.78 5.54 13.11
N LEU A 147 10.83 6.50 12.17
CA LEU A 147 9.84 6.57 11.09
C LEU A 147 9.86 5.29 10.23
N LEU A 148 11.05 4.84 9.81
CA LEU A 148 11.17 3.62 8.99
C LEU A 148 10.76 2.38 9.79
N LYS A 149 10.99 2.37 11.10
CA LYS A 149 10.55 1.30 11.99
C LYS A 149 9.02 1.27 12.14
N ALA A 150 8.38 2.44 12.28
CA ALA A 150 6.93 2.55 12.32
C ALA A 150 6.31 2.09 10.99
N ASN A 151 6.88 2.48 9.86
CA ASN A 151 6.45 2.03 8.52
C ASN A 151 6.57 0.49 8.37
N ALA A 152 7.65 -0.12 8.89
CA ALA A 152 7.78 -1.57 8.89
C ALA A 152 6.64 -2.26 9.67
N TRP A 153 6.27 -1.72 10.82
CA TRP A 153 5.14 -2.24 11.60
C TRP A 153 3.80 -2.10 10.86
N HIS A 154 3.57 -0.99 10.18
CA HIS A 154 2.37 -0.78 9.37
C HIS A 154 2.25 -1.88 8.31
N HIS A 155 3.28 -2.09 7.48
CA HIS A 155 3.27 -3.16 6.46
C HIS A 155 3.13 -4.58 7.01
N ARG A 156 3.45 -4.82 8.29
CA ARG A 156 3.27 -6.12 8.94
C ARG A 156 1.84 -6.35 9.41
N THR A 157 1.11 -5.28 9.73
CA THR A 157 -0.27 -5.36 10.23
C THR A 157 -1.29 -5.48 9.10
N ASP A 158 -0.92 -5.13 7.89
CA ASP A 158 -1.69 -5.31 6.66
C ASP A 158 -1.50 -6.72 6.10
#